data_8407d0ad94f9a5ed1f7a9b2b59ef52d2
#
_entry.id   8407d0ad94f9a5ed1f7a9b2b59ef52d2
#
_cell.length_a   1.000
_cell.length_b   1.000
_cell.length_c   1.000
_cell.angle_alpha   90.00
_cell.angle_beta   90.00
_cell.angle_gamma   90.00
#
_symmetry.space_group_name_H-M   'P 1'
#
loop_
_entity.id
_entity.type
_entity.pdbx_description
1 polymer ?
#
loop_
_entity_poly.entity_id
_entity_poly.type
_entity_poly.pdbx_seq_one_letter_code
_entity_poly.pdbx_strand_id
1 'polypeptide(L)'
;QFSAALEHATGSTLAEADAPPFLGGSGQKPDPVQFCLFGLAACFAQTFASVAAEKGVQLSKLAVSAENKINLASALGIGNEPPTDAVKITVSASSSDNAALAEIEELSRKRCPGVYCLTHPIKLETELKAE
;
A
#
# COMPACT_ATOMS: atom_id res chain seq x y z
N GLN A 1 1.27 -4.49 20.76
CA GLN A 1 0.12 -4.57 19.86
C GLN A 1 -0.53 -3.20 19.70
N PHE A 2 -1.05 -2.95 18.52
CA PHE A 2 -1.74 -1.72 18.15
C PHE A 2 -3.06 -2.10 17.51
N SER A 3 -4.10 -1.28 17.67
CA SER A 3 -5.37 -1.52 17.01
C SER A 3 -6.02 -0.20 16.59
N ALA A 4 -6.81 -0.27 15.53
CA ALA A 4 -7.62 0.83 15.06
C ALA A 4 -8.96 0.31 14.50
N ALA A 5 -10.02 1.05 14.73
CA ALA A 5 -11.29 0.84 14.04
C ALA A 5 -11.24 1.56 12.70
N LEU A 6 -11.46 0.83 11.62
CA LEU A 6 -11.58 1.37 10.27
C LEU A 6 -13.07 1.52 9.95
N GLU A 7 -13.54 2.75 9.97
CA GLU A 7 -14.93 3.08 9.63
C GLU A 7 -15.18 2.96 8.13
N HIS A 8 -16.29 2.39 7.73
CA HIS A 8 -16.71 2.24 6.35
C HIS A 8 -18.24 2.36 6.21
N ALA A 9 -18.76 2.36 5.00
CA ALA A 9 -20.16 2.67 4.71
C ALA A 9 -21.20 1.83 5.46
N THR A 10 -20.85 0.61 5.86
CA THR A 10 -21.79 -0.34 6.52
C THR A 10 -21.39 -0.73 7.94
N GLY A 11 -20.40 -0.04 8.53
CA GLY A 11 -19.93 -0.32 9.89
C GLY A 11 -18.46 -0.02 10.10
N SER A 12 -17.80 -0.83 10.91
CA SER A 12 -16.36 -0.72 11.15
C SER A 12 -15.68 -2.09 11.16
N THR A 13 -14.39 -2.10 10.84
CA THR A 13 -13.55 -3.29 10.90
C THR A 13 -12.38 -3.00 11.84
N LEU A 14 -12.13 -3.90 12.80
CA LEU A 14 -10.97 -3.80 13.67
C LEU A 14 -9.73 -4.28 12.92
N ALA A 15 -8.75 -3.39 12.74
CA ALA A 15 -7.43 -3.74 12.26
C ALA A 15 -6.46 -3.84 13.43
N GLU A 16 -5.67 -4.91 13.46
CA GLU A 16 -4.67 -5.15 14.50
C GLU A 16 -3.29 -5.29 13.88
N ALA A 17 -2.32 -4.61 14.47
CA ALA A 17 -0.91 -4.66 14.07
C ALA A 17 -0.02 -5.01 15.24
N ASP A 18 1.15 -5.55 14.97
CA ASP A 18 2.15 -5.85 16.00
C ASP A 18 3.56 -5.59 15.45
N ALA A 19 4.49 -5.30 16.34
CA ALA A 19 5.89 -5.22 15.96
C ALA A 19 6.48 -6.63 15.81
N PRO A 20 7.51 -6.79 14.97
CA PRO A 20 8.26 -8.05 14.92
C PRO A 20 9.00 -8.32 16.25
N PRO A 21 9.36 -9.58 16.54
CA PRO A 21 9.97 -9.93 17.83
C PRO A 21 11.25 -9.15 18.16
N PHE A 22 12.09 -8.84 17.17
CA PHE A 22 13.32 -8.08 17.39
C PHE A 22 13.09 -6.60 17.74
N LEU A 23 11.86 -6.09 17.58
CA LEU A 23 11.42 -4.76 18.03
C LEU A 23 10.49 -4.84 19.25
N GLY A 24 10.45 -5.98 19.95
CA GLY A 24 9.69 -6.16 21.18
C GLY A 24 8.23 -6.56 21.00
N GLY A 25 7.80 -6.89 19.80
CA GLY A 25 6.47 -7.43 19.53
C GLY A 25 6.41 -8.94 19.59
N SER A 26 5.24 -9.52 19.37
CA SER A 26 5.05 -10.97 19.26
C SER A 26 5.18 -11.50 17.84
N GLY A 27 5.07 -10.64 16.83
CA GLY A 27 5.08 -11.02 15.44
C GLY A 27 3.85 -11.82 14.97
N GLN A 28 2.78 -11.81 15.76
CA GLN A 28 1.55 -12.58 15.42
C GLN A 28 0.55 -11.82 14.55
N LYS A 29 0.79 -10.55 14.31
CA LYS A 29 -0.02 -9.69 13.45
C LYS A 29 0.88 -9.01 12.42
N PRO A 30 0.31 -8.53 11.30
CA PRO A 30 1.09 -7.73 10.37
C PRO A 30 1.71 -6.52 11.06
N ASP A 31 2.91 -6.13 10.65
CA ASP A 31 3.51 -4.89 11.16
C ASP A 31 2.88 -3.65 10.51
N PRO A 32 3.05 -2.46 11.11
CA PRO A 32 2.44 -1.23 10.60
C PRO A 32 2.83 -0.89 9.16
N VAL A 33 4.07 -1.19 8.74
CA VAL A 33 4.52 -0.93 7.35
C VAL A 33 3.82 -1.86 6.37
N GLN A 34 3.54 -3.10 6.75
CA GLN A 34 2.76 -4.03 5.93
C GLN A 34 1.34 -3.52 5.68
N PHE A 35 0.72 -2.82 6.64
CA PHE A 35 -0.57 -2.16 6.41
C PHE A 35 -0.49 -1.02 5.41
N CYS A 36 0.59 -0.23 5.44
CA CYS A 36 0.82 0.79 4.41
C CYS A 36 0.97 0.17 3.02
N LEU A 37 1.73 -0.91 2.92
CA LEU A 37 1.93 -1.65 1.65
C LEU A 37 0.64 -2.30 1.17
N PHE A 38 -0.16 -2.87 2.08
CA PHE A 38 -1.47 -3.43 1.75
C PHE A 38 -2.39 -2.35 1.17
N GLY A 39 -2.48 -1.19 1.82
CA GLY A 39 -3.29 -0.07 1.34
C GLY A 39 -2.88 0.37 -0.07
N LEU A 40 -1.58 0.47 -0.33
CA LEU A 40 -1.06 0.78 -1.65
C LEU A 40 -1.43 -0.28 -2.69
N ALA A 41 -1.20 -1.56 -2.37
CA ALA A 41 -1.50 -2.67 -3.30
C ALA A 41 -2.99 -2.75 -3.61
N ALA A 42 -3.85 -2.58 -2.59
CA ALA A 42 -5.30 -2.58 -2.76
C ALA A 42 -5.78 -1.39 -3.61
N CYS A 43 -5.23 -0.20 -3.37
CA CYS A 43 -5.53 1.00 -4.15
C CYS A 43 -5.14 0.83 -5.62
N PHE A 44 -3.96 0.28 -5.86
CA PHE A 44 -3.49 0.02 -7.24
C PHE A 44 -4.34 -1.04 -7.93
N ALA A 45 -4.69 -2.13 -7.25
CA ALA A 45 -5.55 -3.19 -7.80
C ALA A 45 -6.92 -2.64 -8.21
N GLN A 46 -7.54 -1.82 -7.36
CA GLN A 46 -8.82 -1.16 -7.67
C GLN A 46 -8.71 -0.26 -8.89
N THR A 47 -7.66 0.56 -8.96
CA THR A 47 -7.42 1.46 -10.10
C THR A 47 -7.20 0.66 -11.38
N PHE A 48 -6.40 -0.40 -11.32
CA PHE A 48 -6.13 -1.28 -12.45
C PHE A 48 -7.41 -1.94 -12.99
N ALA A 49 -8.24 -2.47 -12.11
CA ALA A 49 -9.53 -3.05 -12.49
C ALA A 49 -10.47 -2.02 -13.12
N SER A 50 -10.49 -0.79 -12.60
CA SER A 50 -11.30 0.30 -13.15
C SER A 50 -10.84 0.70 -14.54
N VAL A 51 -9.54 0.85 -14.76
CA VAL A 51 -8.98 1.17 -16.08
C VAL A 51 -9.25 0.05 -17.07
N ALA A 52 -9.09 -1.21 -16.67
CA ALA A 52 -9.42 -2.34 -17.53
C ALA A 52 -10.91 -2.33 -17.96
N ALA A 53 -11.80 -2.06 -17.02
CA ALA A 53 -13.23 -1.95 -17.31
C ALA A 53 -13.55 -0.80 -18.27
N GLU A 54 -12.95 0.38 -18.09
CA GLU A 54 -13.09 1.51 -19.03
C GLU A 54 -12.66 1.15 -20.45
N LYS A 55 -11.65 0.31 -20.60
CA LYS A 55 -11.14 -0.15 -21.90
C LYS A 55 -11.89 -1.36 -22.45
N GLY A 56 -12.88 -1.87 -21.74
CA GLY A 56 -13.63 -3.06 -22.14
C GLY A 56 -12.81 -4.35 -22.05
N VAL A 57 -11.73 -4.37 -21.28
CA VAL A 57 -10.86 -5.53 -21.10
C VAL A 57 -11.32 -6.30 -19.87
N GLN A 58 -11.70 -7.56 -20.06
CA GLN A 58 -12.10 -8.44 -18.96
C GLN A 58 -10.86 -9.11 -18.34
N LEU A 59 -10.71 -8.92 -17.02
CA LEU A 59 -9.67 -9.57 -16.24
C LEU A 59 -10.16 -10.94 -15.75
N SER A 60 -9.43 -11.99 -16.05
CA SER A 60 -9.65 -13.33 -15.48
C SER A 60 -8.80 -13.57 -14.23
N LYS A 61 -7.71 -12.82 -14.07
CA LYS A 61 -6.84 -12.83 -12.90
C LYS A 61 -6.27 -11.45 -12.66
N LEU A 62 -6.23 -11.04 -11.39
CA LEU A 62 -5.50 -9.86 -10.95
C LEU A 62 -4.95 -10.12 -9.55
N ALA A 63 -3.65 -10.04 -9.41
CA ALA A 63 -2.96 -10.06 -8.13
C ALA A 63 -1.94 -8.92 -8.10
N VAL A 64 -1.94 -8.15 -7.02
CA VAL A 64 -1.02 -7.04 -6.81
C VAL A 64 -0.31 -7.24 -5.50
N SER A 65 1.02 -7.14 -5.51
CA SER A 65 1.85 -7.14 -4.32
C SER A 65 2.66 -5.86 -4.24
N ALA A 66 2.98 -5.43 -3.03
CA ALA A 66 3.85 -4.30 -2.75
C ALA A 66 4.91 -4.73 -1.75
N GLU A 67 6.15 -4.32 -1.99
CA GLU A 67 7.28 -4.63 -1.12
C GLU A 67 8.22 -3.43 -0.99
N ASN A 68 8.90 -3.33 0.14
CA ASN A 68 9.95 -2.35 0.37
C ASN A 68 11.03 -2.92 1.29
N LYS A 69 12.11 -2.15 1.45
CA LYS A 69 13.14 -2.40 2.46
C LYS A 69 13.16 -1.25 3.45
N ILE A 70 13.27 -1.57 4.72
CA ILE A 70 13.37 -0.58 5.79
C ILE A 70 14.82 -0.54 6.29
N ASN A 71 15.38 0.67 6.35
CA ASN A 71 16.63 0.92 7.05
C ASN A 71 16.32 1.07 8.54
N LEU A 72 16.59 0.03 9.32
CA LEU A 72 16.27 0.00 10.74
C LEU A 72 17.05 1.05 11.54
N ALA A 73 18.30 1.31 11.20
CA ALA A 73 19.09 2.33 11.89
C ALA A 73 18.41 3.71 11.78
N SER A 74 17.98 4.08 10.58
CA SER A 74 17.27 5.35 10.36
C SER A 74 15.89 5.37 11.00
N ALA A 75 15.15 4.27 10.94
CA ALA A 75 13.85 4.14 11.58
C ALA A 75 13.94 4.25 13.12
N LEU A 76 15.05 3.82 13.71
CA LEU A 76 15.33 3.94 15.14
C LEU A 76 16.05 5.25 15.53
N GLY A 77 16.25 6.18 14.58
CA GLY A 77 16.89 7.46 14.84
C GLY A 77 18.41 7.41 14.99
N ILE A 78 19.06 6.33 14.57
CA ILE A 78 20.52 6.14 14.70
C ILE A 78 21.26 6.62 13.43
N GLY A 79 20.62 6.51 12.26
CA GLY A 79 21.18 6.90 10.98
C GLY A 79 20.56 8.16 10.39
N ASN A 80 21.19 8.69 9.33
CA ASN A 80 20.71 9.88 8.59
C ASN A 80 20.15 9.53 7.21
N GLU A 81 20.19 8.27 6.82
CA GLU A 81 19.61 7.77 5.57
C GLU A 81 18.08 7.74 5.66
N PRO A 82 17.35 7.83 4.54
CA PRO A 82 15.90 7.63 4.57
C PRO A 82 15.54 6.26 5.15
N PRO A 83 14.49 6.17 5.97
CA PRO A 83 14.01 4.87 6.51
C PRO A 83 13.60 3.89 5.41
N THR A 84 13.12 4.40 4.30
CA THR A 84 12.86 3.64 3.06
C THR A 84 13.09 4.55 1.86
N ASP A 85 13.59 4.01 0.77
CA ASP A 85 13.92 4.77 -0.43
C ASP A 85 13.14 4.31 -1.67
N ALA A 86 12.55 3.14 -1.63
CA ALA A 86 11.79 2.60 -2.75
C ALA A 86 10.68 1.65 -2.30
N VAL A 87 9.61 1.64 -3.06
CA VAL A 87 8.55 0.63 -2.98
C VAL A 87 8.37 0.01 -4.36
N LYS A 88 8.30 -1.31 -4.42
CA LYS A 88 8.04 -2.04 -5.66
C LYS A 88 6.62 -2.60 -5.64
N ILE A 89 5.86 -2.31 -6.70
CA ILE A 89 4.57 -2.94 -6.98
C ILE A 89 4.78 -3.98 -8.08
N THR A 90 4.25 -5.17 -7.87
CA THR A 90 4.22 -6.22 -8.88
C THR A 90 2.78 -6.57 -9.19
N VAL A 91 2.40 -6.51 -10.47
CA VAL A 91 1.09 -6.88 -10.97
C VAL A 91 1.18 -8.17 -11.74
N SER A 92 0.34 -9.13 -11.39
CA SER A 92 0.13 -10.37 -12.15
C SER A 92 -1.31 -10.39 -12.62
N ALA A 93 -1.52 -10.31 -13.93
CA ALA A 93 -2.85 -10.24 -14.52
C ALA A 93 -2.96 -11.13 -15.75
N SER A 94 -4.17 -11.63 -15.97
CA SER A 94 -4.57 -12.30 -17.22
C SER A 94 -5.90 -11.72 -17.68
N SER A 95 -6.07 -11.54 -18.97
CA SER A 95 -7.24 -10.87 -19.51
C SER A 95 -7.67 -11.42 -20.88
N SER A 96 -8.82 -10.92 -21.35
CA SER A 96 -9.31 -11.14 -22.71
C SER A 96 -8.38 -10.53 -23.79
N ASP A 97 -7.56 -9.55 -23.42
CA ASP A 97 -6.58 -8.87 -24.29
C ASP A 97 -5.32 -8.57 -23.49
N ASN A 98 -4.38 -9.52 -23.47
CA ASN A 98 -3.12 -9.34 -22.74
C ASN A 98 -2.21 -8.26 -23.35
N ALA A 99 -2.39 -7.92 -24.63
CA ALA A 99 -1.64 -6.83 -25.25
C ALA A 99 -1.99 -5.44 -24.67
N ALA A 100 -3.19 -5.29 -24.11
CA ALA A 100 -3.63 -4.04 -23.46
C ALA A 100 -3.10 -3.87 -22.03
N LEU A 101 -2.57 -4.91 -21.39
CA LEU A 101 -2.20 -4.88 -19.98
C LEU A 101 -1.11 -3.85 -19.65
N ALA A 102 -0.15 -3.66 -20.55
CA ALA A 102 0.92 -2.66 -20.35
C ALA A 102 0.37 -1.23 -20.32
N GLU A 103 -0.57 -0.90 -21.20
CA GLU A 103 -1.22 0.41 -21.21
C GLU A 103 -2.12 0.60 -19.97
N ILE A 104 -2.83 -0.44 -19.56
CA ILE A 104 -3.64 -0.42 -18.34
C ILE A 104 -2.75 -0.16 -17.11
N GLU A 105 -1.59 -0.81 -17.03
CA GLU A 105 -0.63 -0.58 -15.93
C GLU A 105 -0.13 0.86 -15.92
N GLU A 106 0.27 1.39 -17.06
CA GLU A 106 0.78 2.77 -17.16
C GLU A 106 -0.29 3.80 -16.74
N LEU A 107 -1.52 3.66 -17.23
CA LEU A 107 -2.63 4.52 -16.84
C LEU A 107 -2.98 4.38 -15.35
N SER A 108 -2.95 3.17 -14.83
CA SER A 108 -3.20 2.91 -13.41
C SER A 108 -2.15 3.59 -12.52
N ARG A 109 -0.89 3.53 -12.90
CA ARG A 109 0.20 4.21 -12.19
C ARG A 109 0.01 5.73 -12.16
N LYS A 110 -0.50 6.33 -13.23
CA LYS A 110 -0.78 7.76 -13.31
C LYS A 110 -2.01 8.18 -12.50
N ARG A 111 -3.00 7.30 -12.32
CA ARG A 111 -4.29 7.61 -11.69
C ARG A 111 -4.41 7.16 -10.24
N CYS A 112 -3.55 6.25 -9.78
CA CYS A 112 -3.66 5.68 -8.44
C CYS A 112 -3.33 6.71 -7.36
N PRO A 113 -4.27 7.03 -6.45
CA PRO A 113 -4.01 7.96 -5.36
C PRO A 113 -2.88 7.51 -4.43
N GLY A 114 -2.77 6.21 -4.17
CA GLY A 114 -1.69 5.66 -3.35
C GLY A 114 -0.32 5.87 -3.96
N VAL A 115 -0.19 5.68 -5.28
CA VAL A 115 1.06 5.97 -6.01
C VAL A 115 1.37 7.46 -5.97
N TYR A 116 0.37 8.32 -6.13
CA TYR A 116 0.57 9.77 -6.04
C TYR A 116 1.14 10.16 -4.68
N CYS A 117 0.56 9.65 -3.59
CA CYS A 117 1.04 9.91 -2.23
C CYS A 117 2.50 9.52 -2.00
N LEU A 118 2.98 8.45 -2.65
CA LEU A 118 4.36 7.98 -2.51
C LEU A 118 5.36 8.73 -3.40
N THR A 119 4.91 9.29 -4.51
CA THR A 119 5.78 9.88 -5.52
C THR A 119 5.79 11.42 -5.51
N HIS A 120 4.93 12.03 -4.70
CA HIS A 120 4.80 13.49 -4.58
C HIS A 120 4.85 13.90 -3.10
N PRO A 121 5.48 15.05 -2.79
CA PRO A 121 5.45 15.60 -1.44
C PRO A 121 4.05 16.16 -1.15
N ILE A 122 3.24 15.42 -0.41
CA ILE A 122 1.94 15.87 0.09
C ILE A 122 2.09 16.49 1.47
N LYS A 123 1.19 17.42 1.81
CA LYS A 123 1.20 18.09 3.11
C LYS A 123 0.79 17.11 4.21
N LEU A 124 1.60 17.00 5.25
CA LEU A 124 1.26 16.29 6.48
C LEU A 124 0.93 17.31 7.57
N GLU A 125 -0.20 17.16 8.21
CA GLU A 125 -0.59 17.91 9.40
C GLU A 125 -0.71 16.96 10.59
N THR A 126 -0.19 17.37 11.72
CA THR A 126 -0.29 16.62 12.98
C THR A 126 -0.85 17.52 14.07
N GLU A 127 -1.65 16.96 14.95
CA GLU A 127 -2.19 17.64 16.14
C GLU A 127 -1.95 16.76 17.36
N LEU A 128 -1.36 17.34 18.41
CA LEU A 128 -1.22 16.70 19.70
C LEU A 128 -2.29 17.23 20.66
N LYS A 129 -3.10 16.33 21.20
CA LYS A 129 -4.03 16.64 22.30
C LYS A 129 -3.52 15.94 23.55
N ALA A 130 -3.08 16.75 24.54
CA ALA A 130 -2.70 16.24 25.85
C ALA A 130 -3.95 16.13 26.72
N GLU A 131 -4.14 14.96 27.33
CA GLU A 131 -5.26 14.63 28.22
C GLU A 131 -4.77 14.39 29.67
#